data_b32ec0ed3523a3951b8f7268e0f65327
#
_entry.id   b32ec0ed3523a3951b8f7268e0f65327
#
_cell.length_a   1.000
_cell.length_b   1.000
_cell.length_c   1.000
_cell.angle_alpha   90.00
_cell.angle_beta   90.00
_cell.angle_gamma   90.00
#
_symmetry.space_group_name_H-M   'P 1'
#
loop_
_entity.id
_entity.type
_entity.pdbx_description
1 polymer ?
#
loop_
_entity_poly.entity_id
_entity_poly.type
_entity_poly.pdbx_seq_one_letter_code
_entity_poly.pdbx_strand_id
1 'polypeptide(L)'
;MLPEYDALPGYGPNKDEVAHACGHNWIAASTLGAALTLAKFKDQINGTIVVIGAPAEETTGGKCDIANRGGYDDIDAALQFHLGAENNMNIMTLAMDSIEFRFHGTASHAAAYPEKGVNALDAVNLMFAGINAMRQQTRNDARVAGIITSGGAACNIIPDYAACQFYIRAKDRAYLEGTDSESH
;
A
#
# COMPACT_ATOMS: atom_id res chain seq x y z
N MET A 1 -19.20 11.80 0.55
CA MET A 1 -19.03 10.58 -0.26
C MET A 1 -17.67 10.62 -0.93
N LEU A 2 -16.89 9.54 -0.86
CA LEU A 2 -15.48 9.50 -1.27
C LEU A 2 -15.28 8.49 -2.41
N PRO A 3 -15.48 8.86 -3.68
CA PRO A 3 -15.17 7.99 -4.81
C PRO A 3 -13.67 7.98 -5.13
N GLU A 4 -13.12 6.79 -5.33
CA GLU A 4 -11.82 6.55 -5.94
C GLU A 4 -11.97 6.43 -7.46
N TYR A 5 -10.92 6.80 -8.21
CA TYR A 5 -10.99 6.78 -9.69
C TYR A 5 -9.66 6.52 -10.38
N ASP A 6 -8.60 6.18 -9.64
CA ASP A 6 -7.30 5.81 -10.19
C ASP A 6 -7.29 4.41 -10.80
N ALA A 7 -6.28 4.11 -11.59
CA ALA A 7 -6.09 2.85 -12.28
C ALA A 7 -4.67 2.33 -12.05
N LEU A 8 -4.52 1.00 -12.10
CA LEU A 8 -3.29 0.29 -11.81
C LEU A 8 -2.47 0.05 -13.09
N PRO A 9 -1.16 0.38 -13.10
CA PRO A 9 -0.26 0.02 -14.18
C PRO A 9 0.03 -1.49 -14.18
N GLY A 10 0.20 -2.06 -15.36
CA GLY A 10 0.56 -3.46 -15.54
C GLY A 10 -0.60 -4.46 -15.47
N TYR A 11 -1.84 -3.98 -15.36
CA TYR A 11 -3.06 -4.80 -15.30
C TYR A 11 -3.90 -4.74 -16.59
N GLY A 12 -3.48 -4.01 -17.60
CA GLY A 12 -4.12 -3.99 -18.90
C GLY A 12 -3.82 -5.26 -19.73
N PRO A 13 -4.42 -5.36 -20.94
CA PRO A 13 -4.17 -6.47 -21.86
C PRO A 13 -2.68 -6.66 -22.21
N ASN A 14 -1.93 -5.57 -22.23
CA ASN A 14 -0.48 -5.58 -22.34
C ASN A 14 0.14 -5.11 -21.02
N LYS A 15 1.33 -5.61 -20.67
CA LYS A 15 2.00 -5.33 -19.38
C LYS A 15 2.27 -3.86 -19.09
N ASP A 16 2.30 -3.02 -20.13
CA ASP A 16 2.58 -1.58 -20.03
C ASP A 16 1.29 -0.74 -19.90
N GLU A 17 0.14 -1.37 -20.00
CA GLU A 17 -1.15 -0.68 -19.97
C GLU A 17 -1.69 -0.56 -18.55
N VAL A 18 -2.48 0.49 -18.36
CA VAL A 18 -3.18 0.78 -17.10
C VAL A 18 -4.61 0.26 -17.18
N ALA A 19 -5.10 -0.36 -16.11
CA ALA A 19 -6.48 -0.83 -16.04
C ALA A 19 -7.08 -0.63 -14.65
N HIS A 20 -8.41 -0.52 -14.60
CA HIS A 20 -9.16 -0.46 -13.35
C HIS A 20 -9.35 -1.85 -12.74
N ALA A 21 -8.22 -2.51 -12.38
CA ALA A 21 -8.23 -3.86 -11.83
C ALA A 21 -8.90 -3.94 -10.44
N CYS A 22 -8.88 -2.84 -9.69
CA CYS A 22 -9.58 -2.71 -8.40
C CYS A 22 -11.02 -2.17 -8.55
N GLY A 23 -11.45 -1.80 -9.78
CA GLY A 23 -12.80 -1.36 -10.07
C GLY A 23 -13.12 0.08 -9.67
N HIS A 24 -12.12 0.95 -9.52
CA HIS A 24 -12.31 2.34 -9.10
C HIS A 24 -13.17 3.16 -10.06
N ASN A 25 -13.17 2.84 -11.36
CA ASN A 25 -14.10 3.42 -12.35
C ASN A 25 -15.57 3.14 -11.98
N TRP A 26 -15.84 1.94 -11.46
CA TRP A 26 -17.18 1.56 -11.04
C TRP A 26 -17.58 2.23 -9.72
N ILE A 27 -16.62 2.34 -8.79
CA ILE A 27 -16.78 3.06 -7.52
C ILE A 27 -17.12 4.52 -7.78
N ALA A 28 -16.38 5.18 -8.68
CA ALA A 28 -16.62 6.56 -9.08
C ALA A 28 -18.02 6.73 -9.69
N ALA A 29 -18.39 5.89 -10.67
CA ALA A 29 -19.67 5.95 -11.34
C ALA A 29 -20.85 5.71 -10.40
N SER A 30 -20.75 4.70 -9.52
CA SER A 30 -21.80 4.37 -8.54
C SER A 30 -21.99 5.48 -7.51
N THR A 31 -20.89 6.04 -7.00
CA THR A 31 -20.93 7.14 -6.02
C THR A 31 -21.55 8.40 -6.64
N LEU A 32 -21.16 8.73 -7.88
CA LEU A 32 -21.75 9.87 -8.60
C LEU A 32 -23.23 9.64 -8.87
N GLY A 33 -23.63 8.44 -9.30
CA GLY A 33 -25.03 8.07 -9.50
C GLY A 33 -25.87 8.20 -8.23
N ALA A 34 -25.34 7.78 -7.10
CA ALA A 34 -25.96 7.94 -5.78
C ALA A 34 -26.12 9.43 -5.43
N ALA A 35 -25.07 10.24 -5.60
CA ALA A 35 -25.12 11.67 -5.31
C ALA A 35 -26.14 12.40 -6.21
N LEU A 36 -26.17 12.12 -7.50
CA LEU A 36 -27.15 12.68 -8.45
C LEU A 36 -28.59 12.27 -8.11
N THR A 37 -28.78 11.05 -7.62
CA THR A 37 -30.09 10.58 -7.16
C THR A 37 -30.51 11.33 -5.92
N LEU A 38 -29.66 11.44 -4.91
CA LEU A 38 -29.92 12.18 -3.69
C LEU A 38 -30.19 13.68 -3.93
N ALA A 39 -29.53 14.28 -4.93
CA ALA A 39 -29.76 15.66 -5.31
C ALA A 39 -31.21 15.93 -5.76
N LYS A 40 -31.94 14.92 -6.27
CA LYS A 40 -33.37 15.02 -6.60
C LYS A 40 -34.26 15.12 -5.36
N PHE A 41 -33.76 14.70 -4.22
CA PHE A 41 -34.45 14.69 -2.93
C PHE A 41 -33.90 15.74 -1.96
N LYS A 42 -33.18 16.74 -2.46
CA LYS A 42 -32.52 17.78 -1.64
C LYS A 42 -33.43 18.44 -0.62
N ASP A 43 -34.70 18.66 -0.97
CA ASP A 43 -35.69 19.30 -0.09
C ASP A 43 -36.15 18.39 1.08
N GLN A 44 -35.81 17.11 1.04
CA GLN A 44 -36.07 16.10 2.08
C GLN A 44 -34.85 15.78 2.92
N ILE A 45 -33.68 16.33 2.58
CA ILE A 45 -32.41 16.08 3.23
C ILE A 45 -32.05 17.32 4.07
N ASN A 46 -31.97 17.13 5.39
CA ASN A 46 -31.54 18.20 6.28
C ASN A 46 -30.01 18.15 6.44
N GLY A 47 -29.31 18.69 5.46
CA GLY A 47 -27.84 18.72 5.44
C GLY A 47 -27.27 18.93 4.02
N THR A 48 -25.96 18.84 3.93
CA THR A 48 -25.21 19.02 2.68
C THR A 48 -24.54 17.69 2.32
N ILE A 49 -24.66 17.28 1.05
CA ILE A 49 -23.94 16.12 0.51
C ILE A 49 -22.76 16.64 -0.31
N VAL A 50 -21.57 16.26 0.13
CA VAL A 50 -20.31 16.59 -0.54
C VAL A 50 -19.76 15.33 -1.22
N VAL A 51 -19.31 15.46 -2.46
CA VAL A 51 -18.60 14.40 -3.19
C VAL A 51 -17.16 14.86 -3.40
N ILE A 52 -16.21 14.13 -2.81
CA ILE A 52 -14.78 14.44 -2.89
C ILE A 52 -14.09 13.27 -3.59
N GLY A 53 -13.63 13.51 -4.82
CA GLY A 53 -12.88 12.50 -5.59
C GLY A 53 -11.49 12.27 -4.98
N ALA A 54 -11.14 11.00 -4.79
CA ALA A 54 -9.86 10.59 -4.21
C ALA A 54 -8.95 9.99 -5.31
N PRO A 55 -7.90 10.70 -5.73
CA PRO A 55 -6.90 10.19 -6.67
C PRO A 55 -5.89 9.31 -5.95
N ALA A 56 -5.14 8.50 -6.71
CA ALA A 56 -3.92 7.82 -6.28
C ALA A 56 -4.09 6.98 -4.99
N GLU A 57 -5.22 6.29 -4.85
CA GLU A 57 -5.50 5.44 -3.69
C GLU A 57 -4.46 4.33 -3.58
N GLU A 58 -4.17 3.68 -4.71
CA GLU A 58 -3.27 2.53 -4.81
C GLU A 58 -1.78 2.86 -4.64
N THR A 59 -1.42 4.13 -4.57
CA THR A 59 -0.02 4.57 -4.50
C THR A 59 0.26 5.41 -3.27
N THR A 60 -0.09 6.69 -3.30
CA THR A 60 0.21 7.65 -2.23
C THR A 60 -0.89 7.78 -1.19
N GLY A 61 -2.05 7.14 -1.42
CA GLY A 61 -3.19 7.27 -0.53
C GLY A 61 -3.76 8.69 -0.55
N GLY A 62 -4.22 9.16 -1.71
CA GLY A 62 -4.65 10.54 -1.91
C GLY A 62 -5.69 11.06 -0.90
N LYS A 63 -6.50 10.17 -0.30
CA LYS A 63 -7.39 10.52 0.81
C LYS A 63 -6.63 11.03 2.05
N CYS A 64 -5.46 10.46 2.32
CA CYS A 64 -4.61 10.91 3.42
C CYS A 64 -4.06 12.32 3.15
N ASP A 65 -3.67 12.61 1.90
CA ASP A 65 -3.21 13.95 1.52
C ASP A 65 -4.33 14.99 1.61
N ILE A 66 -5.56 14.64 1.23
CA ILE A 66 -6.73 15.50 1.38
C ILE A 66 -7.01 15.75 2.87
N ALA A 67 -6.96 14.72 3.71
CA ALA A 67 -7.14 14.84 5.16
C ALA A 67 -6.08 15.74 5.80
N ASN A 68 -4.81 15.52 5.47
CA ASN A 68 -3.69 16.32 6.00
C ASN A 68 -3.76 17.80 5.61
N ARG A 69 -4.51 18.14 4.55
CA ARG A 69 -4.74 19.53 4.10
C ARG A 69 -6.07 20.11 4.60
N GLY A 70 -6.75 19.43 5.52
CA GLY A 70 -8.02 19.89 6.09
C GLY A 70 -9.22 19.70 5.17
N GLY A 71 -9.10 18.88 4.09
CA GLY A 71 -10.18 18.71 3.12
C GLY A 71 -11.44 18.02 3.66
N TYR A 72 -11.38 17.50 4.87
CA TYR A 72 -12.50 16.85 5.56
C TYR A 72 -12.90 17.54 6.87
N ASP A 73 -12.32 18.68 7.22
CA ASP A 73 -12.51 19.31 8.54
C ASP A 73 -13.98 19.73 8.77
N ASP A 74 -14.70 20.08 7.71
CA ASP A 74 -16.13 20.47 7.78
C ASP A 74 -17.09 19.30 7.47
N ILE A 75 -16.61 18.04 7.55
CA ILE A 75 -17.40 16.85 7.22
C ILE A 75 -17.77 16.09 8.49
N ASP A 76 -19.06 15.99 8.80
CA ASP A 76 -19.57 15.25 9.95
C ASP A 76 -19.51 13.73 9.78
N ALA A 77 -19.69 13.23 8.56
CA ALA A 77 -19.66 11.79 8.27
C ALA A 77 -19.10 11.50 6.86
N ALA A 78 -18.22 10.54 6.75
CA ALA A 78 -17.66 10.06 5.51
C ALA A 78 -18.21 8.67 5.15
N LEU A 79 -18.67 8.52 3.91
CA LEU A 79 -19.16 7.26 3.37
C LEU A 79 -18.38 6.92 2.12
N GLN A 80 -17.88 5.69 2.06
CA GLN A 80 -17.21 5.13 0.90
C GLN A 80 -17.84 3.78 0.56
N PHE A 81 -18.02 3.55 -0.72
CA PHE A 81 -18.35 2.25 -1.29
C PHE A 81 -17.11 1.69 -1.98
N HIS A 82 -16.82 0.43 -1.78
CA HIS A 82 -15.74 -0.27 -2.48
C HIS A 82 -16.23 -1.64 -2.97
N LEU A 83 -15.75 -2.07 -4.13
CA LEU A 83 -16.06 -3.38 -4.69
C LEU A 83 -15.41 -4.48 -3.82
N GLY A 84 -16.11 -5.59 -3.69
CA GLY A 84 -15.63 -6.78 -2.98
C GLY A 84 -16.30 -8.04 -3.49
N ALA A 85 -15.79 -9.19 -3.09
CA ALA A 85 -16.37 -10.50 -3.45
C ALA A 85 -17.71 -10.75 -2.75
N GLU A 86 -17.96 -10.05 -1.66
CA GLU A 86 -19.17 -10.19 -0.83
C GLU A 86 -19.68 -8.82 -0.39
N ASN A 87 -20.99 -8.73 -0.14
CA ASN A 87 -21.58 -7.53 0.46
C ASN A 87 -21.27 -7.51 1.96
N ASN A 88 -20.45 -6.56 2.37
CA ASN A 88 -20.08 -6.37 3.78
C ASN A 88 -20.21 -4.90 4.17
N MET A 89 -20.89 -4.63 5.29
CA MET A 89 -21.04 -3.28 5.84
C MET A 89 -19.99 -2.93 6.90
N ASN A 90 -19.31 -3.93 7.46
CA ASN A 90 -18.31 -3.77 8.51
C ASN A 90 -16.93 -4.25 7.99
N ILE A 91 -16.31 -3.48 7.13
CA ILE A 91 -14.96 -3.78 6.66
C ILE A 91 -13.97 -3.35 7.74
N MET A 92 -13.18 -4.30 8.22
CA MET A 92 -12.02 -4.01 9.07
C MET A 92 -10.79 -3.86 8.19
N THR A 93 -10.20 -2.68 8.20
CA THR A 93 -8.91 -2.42 7.57
C THR A 93 -7.77 -2.70 8.54
N LEU A 94 -6.59 -3.04 8.00
CA LEU A 94 -5.37 -3.18 8.78
C LEU A 94 -4.57 -1.87 8.70
N ALA A 95 -3.93 -1.49 9.80
CA ALA A 95 -2.87 -0.50 9.77
C ALA A 95 -1.71 -1.04 8.91
N MET A 96 -1.02 -0.18 8.18
CA MET A 96 0.05 -0.58 7.26
C MET A 96 1.22 0.41 7.27
N ASP A 97 2.43 -0.15 7.24
CA ASP A 97 3.66 0.56 6.91
C ASP A 97 4.29 -0.01 5.65
N SER A 98 4.85 0.87 4.83
CA SER A 98 5.67 0.53 3.69
C SER A 98 7.11 0.96 3.98
N ILE A 99 8.03 0.00 4.00
CA ILE A 99 9.43 0.24 4.34
C ILE A 99 10.31 -0.28 3.21
N GLU A 100 11.17 0.57 2.68
CA GLU A 100 12.22 0.20 1.74
C GLU A 100 13.57 0.16 2.49
N PHE A 101 14.31 -0.93 2.29
CA PHE A 101 15.68 -1.10 2.77
C PHE A 101 16.63 -1.10 1.59
N ARG A 102 17.66 -0.27 1.67
CA ARG A 102 18.69 -0.11 0.65
C ARG A 102 20.03 -0.50 1.23
N PHE A 103 20.74 -1.38 0.54
CA PHE A 103 22.05 -1.87 0.93
C PHE A 103 23.10 -1.45 -0.08
N HIS A 104 24.23 -0.98 0.41
CA HIS A 104 25.37 -0.58 -0.39
C HIS A 104 26.56 -1.48 -0.09
N GLY A 105 27.22 -1.92 -1.14
CA GLY A 105 28.39 -2.80 -1.08
C GLY A 105 29.52 -2.28 -1.96
N THR A 106 30.30 -3.21 -2.48
CA THR A 106 31.43 -2.91 -3.39
C THR A 106 31.41 -3.92 -4.53
N ALA A 107 31.33 -3.43 -5.76
CA ALA A 107 31.37 -4.28 -6.94
C ALA A 107 32.75 -4.91 -7.13
N SER A 108 32.76 -6.17 -7.57
CA SER A 108 33.96 -6.88 -7.98
C SER A 108 33.60 -7.98 -8.99
N HIS A 109 34.59 -8.44 -9.73
CA HIS A 109 34.41 -9.59 -10.63
C HIS A 109 34.27 -10.88 -9.79
N ALA A 110 33.10 -11.50 -9.83
CA ALA A 110 32.74 -12.59 -8.92
C ALA A 110 33.66 -13.82 -8.99
N ALA A 111 34.29 -14.08 -10.13
CA ALA A 111 35.20 -15.21 -10.32
C ALA A 111 36.69 -14.83 -10.19
N ALA A 112 37.07 -13.58 -10.53
CA ALA A 112 38.49 -13.19 -10.57
C ALA A 112 38.96 -12.59 -9.23
N TYR A 113 38.14 -11.80 -8.59
CA TYR A 113 38.50 -11.06 -7.36
C TYR A 113 37.34 -10.98 -6.39
N PRO A 114 36.71 -12.12 -6.01
CA PRO A 114 35.53 -12.11 -5.11
C PRO A 114 35.85 -11.48 -3.74
N GLU A 115 37.09 -11.64 -3.27
CA GLU A 115 37.54 -11.10 -1.97
C GLU A 115 37.59 -9.57 -1.90
N LYS A 116 37.52 -8.89 -3.04
CA LYS A 116 37.47 -7.42 -3.12
C LYS A 116 36.05 -6.86 -3.13
N GLY A 117 35.04 -7.72 -3.26
CA GLY A 117 33.64 -7.35 -3.29
C GLY A 117 33.00 -7.34 -1.90
N VAL A 118 31.98 -6.53 -1.74
CA VAL A 118 31.01 -6.60 -0.62
C VAL A 118 29.63 -6.73 -1.24
N ASN A 119 29.02 -7.90 -1.07
CA ASN A 119 27.76 -8.24 -1.75
C ASN A 119 26.55 -7.64 -1.04
N ALA A 120 25.99 -6.59 -1.61
CA ALA A 120 24.75 -5.97 -1.10
C ALA A 120 23.53 -6.91 -1.16
N LEU A 121 23.46 -7.82 -2.13
CA LEU A 121 22.37 -8.78 -2.26
C LEU A 121 22.35 -9.80 -1.12
N ASP A 122 23.51 -10.18 -0.57
CA ASP A 122 23.56 -11.08 0.58
C ASP A 122 22.89 -10.46 1.81
N ALA A 123 23.02 -9.15 1.99
CA ALA A 123 22.31 -8.44 3.08
C ALA A 123 20.78 -8.51 2.91
N VAL A 124 20.27 -8.36 1.68
CA VAL A 124 18.85 -8.53 1.37
C VAL A 124 18.40 -9.97 1.68
N ASN A 125 19.18 -10.98 1.24
CA ASN A 125 18.85 -12.38 1.49
C ASN A 125 18.81 -12.70 3.00
N LEU A 126 19.78 -12.21 3.77
CA LEU A 126 19.80 -12.36 5.23
C LEU A 126 18.63 -11.66 5.90
N MET A 127 18.22 -10.47 5.41
CA MET A 127 17.04 -9.78 5.90
C MET A 127 15.78 -10.61 5.67
N PHE A 128 15.56 -11.16 4.48
CA PHE A 128 14.43 -12.03 4.21
C PHE A 128 14.44 -13.28 5.12
N ALA A 129 15.60 -13.90 5.32
CA ALA A 129 15.74 -15.03 6.21
C ALA A 129 15.40 -14.66 7.67
N GLY A 130 15.90 -13.51 8.14
CA GLY A 130 15.63 -12.99 9.50
C GLY A 130 14.14 -12.70 9.71
N ILE A 131 13.49 -12.00 8.76
CA ILE A 131 12.07 -11.71 8.82
C ILE A 131 11.25 -13.02 8.80
N ASN A 132 11.62 -14.00 7.98
CA ASN A 132 10.93 -15.29 7.95
C ASN A 132 11.05 -16.04 9.28
N ALA A 133 12.20 -15.97 9.94
CA ALA A 133 12.38 -16.56 11.27
C ALA A 133 11.55 -15.82 12.34
N MET A 134 11.47 -14.50 12.28
CA MET A 134 10.71 -13.65 13.21
C MET A 134 9.20 -13.87 13.12
N ARG A 135 8.65 -14.19 11.94
CA ARG A 135 7.20 -14.30 11.70
C ARG A 135 6.47 -15.25 12.66
N GLN A 136 7.16 -16.24 13.22
CA GLN A 136 6.57 -17.17 14.19
C GLN A 136 6.28 -16.52 15.56
N GLN A 137 6.89 -15.39 15.85
CA GLN A 137 6.76 -14.66 17.10
C GLN A 137 5.90 -13.38 16.95
N THR A 138 5.31 -13.16 15.79
CA THR A 138 4.38 -12.04 15.56
C THR A 138 2.95 -12.43 15.90
N ARG A 139 2.11 -11.45 16.20
CA ARG A 139 0.67 -11.66 16.45
C ARG A 139 0.00 -12.30 15.21
N ASN A 140 -1.06 -13.08 15.45
CA ASN A 140 -1.79 -13.78 14.39
C ASN A 140 -2.41 -12.85 13.33
N ASP A 141 -2.67 -11.62 13.67
CA ASP A 141 -3.20 -10.58 12.78
C ASP A 141 -2.10 -9.77 12.08
N ALA A 142 -0.82 -9.95 12.45
CA ALA A 142 0.29 -9.30 11.77
C ALA A 142 0.64 -9.99 10.44
N ARG A 143 1.00 -9.18 9.45
CA ARG A 143 1.44 -9.64 8.13
C ARG A 143 2.68 -8.85 7.71
N VAL A 144 3.69 -9.56 7.24
CA VAL A 144 4.90 -8.97 6.66
C VAL A 144 5.10 -9.58 5.28
N ALA A 145 4.94 -8.81 4.24
CA ALA A 145 5.12 -9.24 2.86
C ALA A 145 6.15 -8.33 2.19
N GLY A 146 7.05 -8.89 1.40
CA GLY A 146 8.08 -8.10 0.76
C GLY A 146 8.56 -8.68 -0.56
N ILE A 147 9.22 -7.83 -1.33
CA ILE A 147 9.86 -8.15 -2.60
C ILE A 147 11.28 -7.61 -2.63
N ILE A 148 12.13 -8.21 -3.45
CA ILE A 148 13.42 -7.63 -3.85
C ILE A 148 13.14 -6.65 -4.99
N THR A 149 13.45 -5.37 -4.79
CA THR A 149 13.25 -4.30 -5.79
C THR A 149 14.48 -4.10 -6.66
N SER A 150 15.69 -4.45 -6.14
CA SER A 150 16.95 -4.45 -6.89
C SER A 150 17.86 -5.56 -6.35
N GLY A 151 18.42 -6.40 -7.23
CA GLY A 151 19.27 -7.54 -6.85
C GLY A 151 20.60 -7.62 -7.60
N GLY A 152 21.03 -6.54 -8.26
CA GLY A 152 22.26 -6.50 -9.05
C GLY A 152 22.01 -6.54 -10.56
N ALA A 153 23.08 -6.36 -11.35
CA ALA A 153 23.02 -6.20 -12.82
C ALA A 153 23.36 -7.50 -13.59
N ALA A 154 24.31 -8.30 -13.10
CA ALA A 154 24.79 -9.52 -13.79
C ALA A 154 25.41 -10.51 -12.80
N CYS A 155 25.29 -11.82 -13.10
CA CYS A 155 25.77 -12.88 -12.21
C CYS A 155 27.30 -12.92 -12.01
N ASN A 156 28.08 -12.36 -12.93
CA ASN A 156 29.54 -12.29 -12.85
C ASN A 156 30.05 -11.03 -12.14
N ILE A 157 29.16 -10.19 -11.61
CA ILE A 157 29.51 -8.98 -10.87
C ILE A 157 28.86 -9.09 -9.47
N ILE A 158 29.68 -8.96 -8.42
CA ILE A 158 29.17 -8.84 -7.05
C ILE A 158 28.38 -7.55 -6.93
N PRO A 159 27.09 -7.59 -6.53
CA PRO A 159 26.24 -6.40 -6.46
C PRO A 159 26.75 -5.40 -5.41
N ASP A 160 27.00 -4.17 -5.83
CA ASP A 160 27.33 -3.03 -4.96
C ASP A 160 26.10 -2.28 -4.47
N TYR A 161 24.92 -2.62 -4.99
CA TYR A 161 23.64 -2.11 -4.55
C TYR A 161 22.58 -3.19 -4.64
N ALA A 162 21.76 -3.29 -3.59
CA ALA A 162 20.54 -4.08 -3.58
C ALA A 162 19.48 -3.40 -2.72
N ALA A 163 18.21 -3.64 -3.03
CA ALA A 163 17.10 -3.08 -2.28
C ALA A 163 15.94 -4.07 -2.17
N CYS A 164 15.18 -3.93 -1.09
CA CYS A 164 13.94 -4.66 -0.89
C CYS A 164 12.90 -3.76 -0.24
N GLN A 165 11.63 -4.05 -0.48
CA GLN A 165 10.49 -3.34 0.09
C GLN A 165 9.59 -4.31 0.83
N PHE A 166 9.11 -3.90 2.00
CA PHE A 166 8.18 -4.66 2.80
C PHE A 166 6.94 -3.83 3.13
N TYR A 167 5.77 -4.48 3.07
CA TYR A 167 4.54 -4.03 3.70
C TYR A 167 4.35 -4.78 5.00
N ILE A 168 4.22 -4.03 6.09
CA ILE A 168 3.97 -4.55 7.43
C ILE A 168 2.56 -4.13 7.81
N ARG A 169 1.71 -5.08 8.17
CA ARG A 169 0.30 -4.82 8.48
C ARG A 169 -0.07 -5.46 9.81
N ALA A 170 -0.92 -4.78 10.58
CA ALA A 170 -1.54 -5.33 11.78
C ALA A 170 -2.92 -4.70 11.99
N LYS A 171 -3.71 -5.28 12.91
CA LYS A 171 -5.06 -4.82 13.23
C LYS A 171 -5.07 -3.38 13.75
N ASP A 172 -4.07 -3.02 14.55
CA ASP A 172 -3.98 -1.70 15.16
C ASP A 172 -2.60 -1.05 14.95
N ARG A 173 -2.60 0.27 14.98
CA ARG A 173 -1.41 1.09 14.77
C ARG A 173 -0.41 0.99 15.92
N ALA A 174 -0.89 0.87 17.16
CA ALA A 174 -0.03 0.81 18.34
C ALA A 174 0.91 -0.40 18.30
N TYR A 175 0.45 -1.55 17.80
CA TYR A 175 1.29 -2.72 17.63
C TYR A 175 2.39 -2.50 16.56
N LEU A 176 2.08 -1.86 15.43
CA LEU A 176 3.09 -1.55 14.41
C LEU A 176 4.17 -0.59 14.93
N GLU A 177 3.79 0.35 15.79
CA GLU A 177 4.71 1.33 16.39
C GLU A 177 5.49 0.76 17.60
N GLY A 178 5.19 -0.47 18.02
CA GLY A 178 5.79 -1.06 19.23
C GLY A 178 5.37 -0.35 20.53
N THR A 179 4.26 0.38 20.50
CA THR A 179 3.69 1.10 21.65
C THR A 179 2.56 0.34 22.34
N ASP A 180 2.21 -0.84 21.82
CA ASP A 180 1.20 -1.71 22.39
C ASP A 180 1.70 -2.31 23.73
N SER A 181 1.00 -2.03 24.83
CA SER A 181 1.34 -2.52 26.15
C SER A 181 1.15 -4.05 26.33
N GLU A 182 0.46 -4.70 25.37
CA GLU A 182 0.22 -6.15 25.36
C GLU A 182 1.35 -6.94 24.65
N SER A 183 2.35 -6.27 24.10
CA SER A 183 3.43 -6.89 23.30
C SER A 183 4.65 -7.34 24.14
N HIS A 184 4.52 -7.44 25.46
CA HIS A 184 5.58 -7.91 26.38
C HIS A 184 5.18 -9.14 27.16
#